data_a9d0cd4c9d497284735b71c3b4afe485
#
_entry.id   a9d0cd4c9d497284735b71c3b4afe485
#
_cell.length_a   1.000
_cell.length_b   1.000
_cell.length_c   1.000
_cell.angle_alpha   90.00
_cell.angle_beta   90.00
_cell.angle_gamma   90.00
#
_symmetry.space_group_name_H-M   'P 1'
#
loop_
_entity.id
_entity.type
_entity.pdbx_description
1 polymer ?
#
loop_
_entity_poly.entity_id
_entity_poly.type
_entity_poly.pdbx_seq_one_letter_code
_entity_poly.pdbx_strand_id
1 'polypeptide(L)'
;MPNIPPPKPRRTKRTVHESARNPVPPQSSPQAKPPQQAAITPARSAAFDILVRVADTSAHSDDLLHGPGMSLLSQADRNLAHTLVMGVLRWQIALDARMQPLLQRPDQALPTQVATALRMGAFQLLHLDRIPAHAALSESVELVRAAGHPHAAGMVNAILRKLTRQPPAKPKIYETTAVFAERLGHPLWLVDRWVQNYGRAAALAICTHDQSEPQPSSLFPPAAPSDSPHLLESLHLDDGSRLVAELAAAVHPDPARIWDTCAAPGGKTLVLARRHPTAHLLATDANPRRFQALATRLEALAPEARTLHADATALPADLGLFDLILCDVPCSGTGTLSRNPEIRQRLQPSDLSRQSARQREILTAALGRLAPGGHLLYSTCSLEPEENEQVVNAALAATPGITKVALDPIFSQLAAVGLVAPGAHTDLFREGQLRTLPDTNFSGDGFFAALLHRTKAS
;
A
#
# COMPACT_ATOMS: atom_id res chain seq x y z
N MET A 1 20.07 -87.49 -7.34
CA MET A 1 21.33 -87.59 -8.09
C MET A 1 21.55 -86.22 -8.74
N PRO A 2 22.62 -85.50 -8.40
CA PRO A 2 22.90 -84.21 -8.96
C PRO A 2 23.76 -84.28 -10.23
N ASN A 3 23.43 -83.45 -11.20
CA ASN A 3 24.14 -83.34 -12.47
C ASN A 3 25.43 -82.52 -12.33
N ILE A 4 26.58 -83.10 -12.73
CA ILE A 4 27.90 -82.46 -12.75
C ILE A 4 28.13 -81.84 -14.15
N PRO A 5 28.54 -80.58 -14.30
CA PRO A 5 28.93 -80.04 -15.61
C PRO A 5 30.40 -80.35 -15.99
N PRO A 6 30.74 -80.36 -17.29
CA PRO A 6 32.05 -80.77 -17.75
C PRO A 6 33.14 -79.68 -17.67
N PRO A 7 34.46 -80.05 -17.75
CA PRO A 7 35.56 -79.11 -17.50
C PRO A 7 35.92 -78.26 -18.74
N LYS A 8 36.39 -77.01 -18.48
CA LYS A 8 36.84 -76.01 -19.48
C LYS A 8 38.22 -76.33 -20.02
N PRO A 9 38.50 -76.06 -21.31
CA PRO A 9 39.79 -76.35 -21.92
C PRO A 9 40.90 -75.36 -21.56
N ARG A 10 42.14 -75.84 -21.48
CA ARG A 10 43.35 -75.06 -21.18
C ARG A 10 43.70 -74.11 -22.32
N ARG A 11 43.98 -72.86 -22.00
CA ARG A 11 44.51 -71.84 -22.90
C ARG A 11 46.03 -71.86 -22.97
N THR A 12 46.57 -72.09 -24.15
CA THR A 12 47.99 -72.01 -24.52
C THR A 12 48.49 -70.56 -24.48
N LYS A 13 49.67 -70.35 -23.91
CA LYS A 13 50.38 -69.06 -23.88
C LYS A 13 50.88 -68.71 -25.29
N ARG A 14 50.46 -67.53 -25.78
CA ARG A 14 51.03 -66.94 -27.02
C ARG A 14 51.89 -65.75 -26.59
N THR A 15 53.19 -65.83 -26.83
CA THR A 15 54.19 -64.76 -26.71
C THR A 15 53.90 -63.70 -27.73
N VAL A 16 53.70 -62.41 -27.25
CA VAL A 16 53.57 -61.27 -28.12
C VAL A 16 54.74 -60.33 -27.92
N HIS A 17 55.39 -59.99 -29.00
CA HIS A 17 56.47 -59.01 -29.12
C HIS A 17 56.09 -57.65 -28.58
N GLU A 18 56.97 -57.08 -27.76
CA GLU A 18 56.91 -55.71 -27.20
C GLU A 18 57.34 -54.70 -28.28
N SER A 19 56.41 -53.94 -28.84
CA SER A 19 56.72 -52.77 -29.66
C SER A 19 56.55 -51.52 -28.78
N ALA A 20 57.65 -50.80 -28.63
CA ALA A 20 57.72 -49.54 -27.88
C ALA A 20 56.64 -48.51 -28.36
N ARG A 21 55.72 -48.17 -27.48
CA ARG A 21 54.80 -47.00 -27.68
C ARG A 21 55.38 -45.83 -26.93
N ASN A 22 55.57 -44.73 -27.67
CA ASN A 22 55.86 -43.39 -27.11
C ASN A 22 54.80 -42.96 -26.07
N PRO A 23 55.15 -42.27 -24.96
CA PRO A 23 54.22 -41.80 -24.01
C PRO A 23 53.41 -40.65 -24.62
N VAL A 24 52.07 -40.78 -24.64
CA VAL A 24 51.11 -39.72 -24.93
C VAL A 24 51.12 -38.75 -23.75
N PRO A 25 51.29 -37.42 -23.97
CA PRO A 25 51.22 -36.45 -22.87
C PRO A 25 49.82 -36.44 -22.24
N PRO A 26 49.71 -36.19 -20.91
CA PRO A 26 48.42 -36.18 -20.23
C PRO A 26 47.54 -35.06 -20.82
N GLN A 27 46.35 -35.43 -21.32
CA GLN A 27 45.32 -34.49 -21.71
C GLN A 27 44.95 -33.66 -20.48
N SER A 28 45.16 -32.35 -20.53
CA SER A 28 44.70 -31.39 -19.53
C SER A 28 43.18 -31.50 -19.42
N SER A 29 42.70 -31.87 -18.23
CA SER A 29 41.28 -31.85 -17.88
C SER A 29 40.71 -30.47 -18.21
N PRO A 30 39.49 -30.35 -18.77
CA PRO A 30 38.88 -29.08 -19.01
C PRO A 30 38.78 -28.32 -17.67
N GLN A 31 39.50 -27.21 -17.56
CA GLN A 31 39.31 -26.29 -16.42
C GLN A 31 37.85 -25.89 -16.40
N ALA A 32 37.15 -26.24 -15.32
CA ALA A 32 35.79 -25.79 -15.08
C ALA A 32 35.81 -24.25 -15.15
N LYS A 33 35.09 -23.67 -16.11
CA LYS A 33 34.86 -22.23 -16.17
C LYS A 33 34.37 -21.77 -14.81
N PRO A 34 34.92 -20.68 -14.21
CA PRO A 34 34.39 -20.13 -12.99
C PRO A 34 32.90 -19.88 -13.21
N PRO A 35 32.04 -20.13 -12.19
CA PRO A 35 30.62 -19.90 -12.32
C PRO A 35 30.40 -18.44 -12.75
N GLN A 36 29.79 -18.25 -13.93
CA GLN A 36 29.38 -16.94 -14.39
C GLN A 36 28.49 -16.35 -13.28
N GLN A 37 28.90 -15.20 -12.71
CA GLN A 37 28.07 -14.46 -11.78
C GLN A 37 26.73 -14.19 -12.48
N ALA A 38 25.63 -14.59 -11.85
CA ALA A 38 24.30 -14.31 -12.40
C ALA A 38 24.12 -12.79 -12.44
N ALA A 39 23.83 -12.24 -13.61
CA ALA A 39 23.54 -10.83 -13.73
C ALA A 39 22.23 -10.53 -12.99
N ILE A 40 22.21 -9.46 -12.18
CA ILE A 40 20.99 -8.98 -11.53
C ILE A 40 20.10 -8.36 -12.62
N THR A 41 18.85 -8.81 -12.70
CA THR A 41 17.88 -8.24 -13.65
C THR A 41 17.48 -6.82 -13.27
N PRO A 42 17.19 -5.93 -14.25
CA PRO A 42 16.82 -4.53 -13.98
C PRO A 42 15.63 -4.39 -13.03
N ALA A 43 14.63 -5.25 -13.17
CA ALA A 43 13.46 -5.27 -12.28
C ALA A 43 13.81 -5.52 -10.81
N ARG A 44 14.72 -6.48 -10.54
CA ARG A 44 15.13 -6.81 -9.17
C ARG A 44 16.07 -5.77 -8.58
N SER A 45 16.94 -5.18 -9.39
CA SER A 45 17.78 -4.07 -8.96
C SER A 45 16.91 -2.86 -8.54
N ALA A 46 15.97 -2.44 -9.39
CA ALA A 46 15.07 -1.34 -9.08
C ALA A 46 14.21 -1.62 -7.85
N ALA A 47 13.64 -2.82 -7.72
CA ALA A 47 12.86 -3.20 -6.55
C ALA A 47 13.69 -3.18 -5.26
N PHE A 48 14.92 -3.67 -5.34
CA PHE A 48 15.86 -3.66 -4.20
C PHE A 48 16.17 -2.23 -3.74
N ASP A 49 16.51 -1.34 -4.66
CA ASP A 49 16.83 0.06 -4.36
C ASP A 49 15.63 0.79 -3.75
N ILE A 50 14.41 0.56 -4.29
CA ILE A 50 13.18 1.12 -3.74
C ILE A 50 12.95 0.61 -2.32
N LEU A 51 13.02 -0.71 -2.09
CA LEU A 51 12.78 -1.30 -0.76
C LEU A 51 13.79 -0.84 0.29
N VAL A 52 15.07 -0.74 -0.06
CA VAL A 52 16.11 -0.19 0.83
C VAL A 52 15.77 1.27 1.15
N ARG A 53 15.41 2.06 0.14
CA ARG A 53 15.05 3.48 0.34
C ARG A 53 13.79 3.66 1.20
N VAL A 54 12.78 2.82 1.02
CA VAL A 54 11.58 2.80 1.87
C VAL A 54 11.92 2.45 3.32
N ALA A 55 12.86 1.51 3.54
CA ALA A 55 13.27 1.09 4.87
C ALA A 55 14.13 2.13 5.60
N ASP A 56 15.03 2.82 4.89
CA ASP A 56 16.01 3.74 5.48
C ASP A 56 15.50 5.20 5.55
N THR A 57 14.37 5.53 4.91
CA THR A 57 13.86 6.90 4.83
C THR A 57 12.34 6.98 5.06
N SER A 58 11.78 8.18 5.05
CA SER A 58 10.34 8.41 5.07
C SER A 58 9.67 8.38 3.67
N ALA A 59 10.40 7.97 2.62
CA ALA A 59 9.87 7.93 1.25
C ALA A 59 8.73 6.89 1.15
N HIS A 60 7.68 7.21 0.39
CA HIS A 60 6.58 6.29 0.12
C HIS A 60 6.90 5.40 -1.08
N SER A 61 6.47 4.15 -1.00
CA SER A 61 6.66 3.17 -2.08
C SER A 61 5.99 3.61 -3.38
N ASP A 62 4.81 4.20 -3.30
CA ASP A 62 4.05 4.71 -4.44
C ASP A 62 4.81 5.81 -5.19
N ASP A 63 5.35 6.81 -4.50
CA ASP A 63 6.16 7.88 -5.10
C ASP A 63 7.39 7.33 -5.83
N LEU A 64 8.02 6.31 -5.28
CA LEU A 64 9.21 5.70 -5.86
C LEU A 64 8.89 4.82 -7.07
N LEU A 65 7.76 4.10 -7.03
CA LEU A 65 7.27 3.26 -8.12
C LEU A 65 6.81 4.09 -9.34
N HIS A 66 6.37 5.33 -9.12
CA HIS A 66 6.03 6.27 -10.19
C HIS A 66 7.17 7.24 -10.54
N GLY A 67 8.31 7.08 -9.90
CA GLY A 67 9.49 7.93 -10.11
C GLY A 67 10.22 7.68 -11.43
N PRO A 68 11.12 8.61 -11.85
CA PRO A 68 11.81 8.58 -13.15
C PRO A 68 12.68 7.32 -13.33
N GLY A 69 13.17 6.69 -12.26
CA GLY A 69 13.93 5.45 -12.35
C GLY A 69 13.14 4.28 -12.93
N MET A 70 11.83 4.25 -12.67
CA MET A 70 10.93 3.20 -13.18
C MET A 70 10.59 3.42 -14.66
N SER A 71 10.56 4.66 -15.15
CA SER A 71 10.24 4.95 -16.56
C SER A 71 11.29 4.45 -17.54
N LEU A 72 12.52 4.20 -17.08
CA LEU A 72 13.61 3.65 -17.89
C LEU A 72 13.51 2.13 -18.10
N LEU A 73 12.66 1.45 -17.33
CA LEU A 73 12.47 -0.01 -17.41
C LEU A 73 11.50 -0.39 -18.53
N SER A 74 11.63 -1.61 -19.05
CA SER A 74 10.61 -2.22 -19.89
C SER A 74 9.29 -2.37 -19.11
N GLN A 75 8.15 -2.50 -19.81
CA GLN A 75 6.86 -2.71 -19.15
C GLN A 75 6.86 -3.99 -18.28
N ALA A 76 7.48 -5.06 -18.77
CA ALA A 76 7.60 -6.32 -18.01
C ALA A 76 8.45 -6.15 -16.74
N ASP A 77 9.56 -5.41 -16.83
CA ASP A 77 10.40 -5.12 -15.67
C ASP A 77 9.71 -4.20 -14.67
N ARG A 78 8.96 -3.19 -15.14
CA ARG A 78 8.14 -2.33 -14.28
C ARG A 78 7.12 -3.17 -13.49
N ASN A 79 6.39 -4.05 -14.18
CA ASN A 79 5.39 -4.90 -13.53
C ASN A 79 6.02 -5.83 -12.50
N LEU A 80 7.16 -6.45 -12.81
CA LEU A 80 7.87 -7.30 -11.86
C LEU A 80 8.44 -6.50 -10.68
N ALA A 81 9.03 -5.34 -10.93
CA ALA A 81 9.54 -4.47 -9.86
C ALA A 81 8.40 -4.02 -8.93
N HIS A 82 7.26 -3.59 -9.48
CA HIS A 82 6.07 -3.26 -8.71
C HIS A 82 5.59 -4.44 -7.85
N THR A 83 5.45 -5.63 -8.46
CA THR A 83 5.05 -6.85 -7.74
C THR A 83 6.02 -7.20 -6.61
N LEU A 84 7.34 -7.06 -6.83
CA LEU A 84 8.34 -7.32 -5.80
C LEU A 84 8.28 -6.31 -4.65
N VAL A 85 8.18 -5.01 -4.95
CA VAL A 85 8.11 -3.96 -3.94
C VAL A 85 6.86 -4.13 -3.09
N MET A 86 5.69 -4.12 -3.71
CA MET A 86 4.41 -4.20 -2.99
C MET A 86 4.27 -5.54 -2.26
N GLY A 87 4.68 -6.64 -2.89
CA GLY A 87 4.62 -7.96 -2.27
C GLY A 87 5.52 -8.09 -1.05
N VAL A 88 6.77 -7.63 -1.13
CA VAL A 88 7.68 -7.65 0.03
C VAL A 88 7.14 -6.80 1.17
N LEU A 89 6.64 -5.59 0.89
CA LEU A 89 6.10 -4.70 1.93
C LEU A 89 4.83 -5.29 2.58
N ARG A 90 3.90 -5.85 1.80
CA ARG A 90 2.68 -6.50 2.32
C ARG A 90 3.02 -7.69 3.22
N TRP A 91 3.95 -8.53 2.81
CA TRP A 91 4.27 -9.79 3.49
C TRP A 91 5.45 -9.69 4.45
N GLN A 92 6.07 -8.52 4.64
CA GLN A 92 7.33 -8.36 5.39
C GLN A 92 7.30 -9.06 6.75
N ILE A 93 6.29 -8.82 7.57
CA ILE A 93 6.16 -9.40 8.91
C ILE A 93 6.08 -10.94 8.84
N ALA A 94 5.26 -11.47 7.93
CA ALA A 94 5.13 -12.91 7.74
C ALA A 94 6.40 -13.55 7.17
N LEU A 95 7.09 -12.87 6.26
CA LEU A 95 8.38 -13.32 5.72
C LEU A 95 9.45 -13.37 6.81
N ASP A 96 9.54 -12.30 7.61
CA ASP A 96 10.49 -12.23 8.72
C ASP A 96 10.23 -13.33 9.76
N ALA A 97 8.98 -13.54 10.15
CA ALA A 97 8.60 -14.61 11.07
C ALA A 97 9.00 -16.01 10.56
N ARG A 98 8.91 -16.26 9.26
CA ARG A 98 9.35 -17.52 8.65
C ARG A 98 10.86 -17.68 8.55
N MET A 99 11.58 -16.58 8.38
CA MET A 99 13.04 -16.58 8.24
C MET A 99 13.77 -16.56 9.58
N GLN A 100 13.21 -15.89 10.60
CA GLN A 100 13.83 -15.71 11.91
C GLN A 100 14.31 -17.01 12.55
N PRO A 101 13.55 -18.13 12.56
CA PRO A 101 14.03 -19.41 13.12
C PRO A 101 15.19 -20.05 12.32
N LEU A 102 15.45 -19.58 11.11
CA LEU A 102 16.52 -20.08 10.25
C LEU A 102 17.84 -19.32 10.43
N LEU A 103 17.79 -18.18 11.10
CA LEU A 103 18.95 -17.35 11.43
C LEU A 103 19.77 -18.01 12.55
N GLN A 104 21.10 -17.92 12.49
CA GLN A 104 21.97 -18.38 13.56
C GLN A 104 21.89 -17.48 14.81
N ARG A 105 21.59 -16.19 14.60
CA ARG A 105 21.43 -15.18 15.64
C ARG A 105 20.13 -14.42 15.40
N PRO A 106 18.98 -14.98 15.78
CA PRO A 106 17.67 -14.39 15.47
C PRO A 106 17.44 -13.04 16.13
N ASP A 107 18.14 -12.76 17.23
CA ASP A 107 18.00 -11.50 17.99
C ASP A 107 18.93 -10.37 17.45
N GLN A 108 19.82 -10.68 16.51
CA GLN A 108 20.69 -9.69 15.90
C GLN A 108 20.05 -9.10 14.64
N ALA A 109 19.83 -7.79 14.63
CA ALA A 109 19.35 -7.09 13.44
C ALA A 109 20.32 -7.26 12.26
N LEU A 110 19.77 -7.58 11.11
CA LEU A 110 20.52 -7.65 9.85
C LEU A 110 20.66 -6.23 9.26
N PRO A 111 21.75 -5.95 8.53
CA PRO A 111 21.82 -4.73 7.70
C PRO A 111 20.61 -4.66 6.76
N THR A 112 20.07 -3.46 6.52
CA THR A 112 18.88 -3.24 5.68
C THR A 112 18.98 -3.95 4.34
N GLN A 113 20.12 -3.85 3.67
CA GLN A 113 20.37 -4.44 2.37
C GLN A 113 20.29 -5.97 2.41
N VAL A 114 20.82 -6.59 3.46
CA VAL A 114 20.80 -8.06 3.64
C VAL A 114 19.37 -8.52 3.93
N ALA A 115 18.65 -7.84 4.83
CA ALA A 115 17.26 -8.15 5.13
C ALA A 115 16.36 -7.99 3.90
N THR A 116 16.56 -6.92 3.12
CA THR A 116 15.81 -6.66 1.87
C THR A 116 16.03 -7.76 0.84
N ALA A 117 17.28 -8.17 0.60
CA ALA A 117 17.58 -9.26 -0.33
C ALA A 117 16.96 -10.60 0.12
N LEU A 118 16.99 -10.89 1.43
CA LEU A 118 16.34 -12.07 2.00
C LEU A 118 14.83 -12.04 1.80
N ARG A 119 14.17 -10.92 2.12
CA ARG A 119 12.72 -10.72 1.94
C ARG A 119 12.30 -10.85 0.48
N MET A 120 13.06 -10.24 -0.45
CA MET A 120 12.81 -10.36 -1.89
C MET A 120 12.95 -11.80 -2.38
N GLY A 121 14.00 -12.51 -1.96
CA GLY A 121 14.19 -13.93 -2.27
C GLY A 121 13.07 -14.79 -1.72
N ALA A 122 12.72 -14.59 -0.44
CA ALA A 122 11.65 -15.31 0.25
C ALA A 122 10.28 -15.07 -0.41
N PHE A 123 9.95 -13.81 -0.73
CA PHE A 123 8.71 -13.47 -1.41
C PHE A 123 8.58 -14.17 -2.77
N GLN A 124 9.62 -14.14 -3.58
CA GLN A 124 9.63 -14.82 -4.88
C GLN A 124 9.43 -16.33 -4.73
N LEU A 125 10.08 -16.96 -3.73
CA LEU A 125 9.99 -18.41 -3.51
C LEU A 125 8.65 -18.87 -2.94
N LEU A 126 7.96 -18.02 -2.20
CA LEU A 126 6.74 -18.39 -1.47
C LEU A 126 5.45 -17.91 -2.13
N HIS A 127 5.50 -16.86 -2.95
CA HIS A 127 4.33 -16.18 -3.48
C HIS A 127 4.32 -16.00 -5.00
N LEU A 128 5.42 -16.33 -5.72
CA LEU A 128 5.51 -16.15 -7.17
C LEU A 128 5.80 -17.48 -7.89
N ASP A 129 4.75 -18.18 -8.28
CA ASP A 129 4.87 -19.51 -8.91
C ASP A 129 5.61 -19.50 -10.27
N ARG A 130 5.61 -18.37 -10.97
CA ARG A 130 6.22 -18.22 -12.30
C ARG A 130 7.73 -17.92 -12.25
N ILE A 131 8.27 -17.63 -11.08
CA ILE A 131 9.70 -17.33 -10.92
C ILE A 131 10.46 -18.63 -10.60
N PRO A 132 11.45 -19.04 -11.43
CA PRO A 132 12.27 -20.20 -11.12
C PRO A 132 13.04 -20.01 -9.81
N ALA A 133 12.97 -20.99 -8.92
CA ALA A 133 13.60 -20.91 -7.60
C ALA A 133 15.12 -20.62 -7.69
N HIS A 134 15.80 -21.16 -8.70
CA HIS A 134 17.23 -20.91 -8.89
C HIS A 134 17.53 -19.44 -9.21
N ALA A 135 16.65 -18.75 -9.96
CA ALA A 135 16.81 -17.33 -10.28
C ALA A 135 16.60 -16.47 -9.02
N ALA A 136 15.53 -16.74 -8.23
CA ALA A 136 15.30 -16.05 -6.97
C ALA A 136 16.48 -16.20 -6.00
N LEU A 137 17.06 -17.41 -5.90
CA LEU A 137 18.21 -17.68 -5.05
C LEU A 137 19.48 -16.96 -5.53
N SER A 138 19.83 -17.12 -6.82
CA SER A 138 21.09 -16.59 -7.36
C SER A 138 21.11 -15.06 -7.35
N GLU A 139 20.03 -14.41 -7.79
CA GLU A 139 19.97 -12.95 -7.84
C GLU A 139 19.90 -12.33 -6.45
N SER A 140 19.25 -12.97 -5.46
CA SER A 140 19.30 -12.48 -4.06
C SER A 140 20.73 -12.50 -3.49
N VAL A 141 21.51 -13.49 -3.83
CA VAL A 141 22.93 -13.58 -3.45
C VAL A 141 23.75 -12.49 -4.13
N GLU A 142 23.52 -12.24 -5.41
CA GLU A 142 24.25 -11.18 -6.14
C GLU A 142 23.85 -9.77 -5.65
N LEU A 143 22.58 -9.54 -5.31
CA LEU A 143 22.12 -8.28 -4.69
C LEU A 143 22.89 -7.97 -3.41
N VAL A 144 23.06 -8.96 -2.53
CA VAL A 144 23.82 -8.80 -1.27
C VAL A 144 25.30 -8.51 -1.53
N ARG A 145 25.90 -9.14 -2.55
CA ARG A 145 27.29 -8.89 -2.95
C ARG A 145 27.46 -7.48 -3.51
N ALA A 146 26.57 -7.08 -4.43
CA ALA A 146 26.57 -5.76 -5.05
C ALA A 146 26.32 -4.63 -4.03
N ALA A 147 25.54 -4.90 -3.00
CA ALA A 147 25.29 -3.95 -1.89
C ALA A 147 26.44 -3.86 -0.86
N GLY A 148 27.59 -4.51 -1.11
CA GLY A 148 28.77 -4.42 -0.24
C GLY A 148 28.79 -5.40 0.93
N HIS A 149 27.94 -6.44 0.94
CA HIS A 149 27.87 -7.46 1.98
C HIS A 149 28.24 -8.87 1.49
N PRO A 150 29.39 -9.09 0.79
CA PRO A 150 29.71 -10.39 0.20
C PRO A 150 29.84 -11.53 1.23
N HIS A 151 30.18 -11.20 2.49
CA HIS A 151 30.23 -12.16 3.60
C HIS A 151 28.85 -12.73 4.00
N ALA A 152 27.76 -12.01 3.71
CA ALA A 152 26.40 -12.48 4.00
C ALA A 152 25.83 -13.39 2.89
N ALA A 153 26.47 -13.46 1.72
CA ALA A 153 26.00 -14.22 0.56
C ALA A 153 25.74 -15.72 0.86
N GLY A 154 26.64 -16.35 1.63
CA GLY A 154 26.48 -17.75 2.05
C GLY A 154 25.29 -17.97 2.96
N MET A 155 25.06 -17.06 3.91
CA MET A 155 23.91 -17.06 4.83
C MET A 155 22.60 -16.89 4.05
N VAL A 156 22.51 -15.91 3.15
CA VAL A 156 21.32 -15.66 2.31
C VAL A 156 20.96 -16.90 1.51
N ASN A 157 21.92 -17.51 0.81
CA ASN A 157 21.69 -18.75 0.05
C ASN A 157 21.22 -19.90 0.95
N ALA A 158 21.82 -20.08 2.13
CA ALA A 158 21.45 -21.15 3.05
C ALA A 158 20.04 -21.00 3.60
N ILE A 159 19.64 -19.78 4.00
CA ILE A 159 18.29 -19.48 4.52
C ILE A 159 17.24 -19.71 3.43
N LEU A 160 17.43 -19.12 2.25
CA LEU A 160 16.48 -19.27 1.14
C LEU A 160 16.33 -20.74 0.68
N ARG A 161 17.42 -21.52 0.65
CA ARG A 161 17.35 -22.98 0.38
C ARG A 161 16.62 -23.76 1.46
N LYS A 162 16.72 -23.38 2.74
CA LYS A 162 15.94 -24.01 3.82
C LYS A 162 14.47 -23.66 3.67
N LEU A 163 14.17 -22.42 3.31
CA LEU A 163 12.81 -21.92 3.15
C LEU A 163 12.03 -22.66 2.05
N THR A 164 12.67 -23.03 0.92
CA THR A 164 12.02 -23.83 -0.14
C THR A 164 11.59 -25.23 0.31
N ARG A 165 12.13 -25.74 1.42
CA ARG A 165 11.79 -27.06 1.97
C ARG A 165 10.74 -26.99 3.07
N GLN A 166 10.36 -25.80 3.53
CA GLN A 166 9.33 -25.63 4.54
C GLN A 166 7.95 -25.74 3.89
N PRO A 167 7.00 -26.45 4.53
CA PRO A 167 5.62 -26.45 4.04
C PRO A 167 5.01 -25.05 4.11
N PRO A 168 4.05 -24.72 3.22
CA PRO A 168 3.31 -23.47 3.32
C PRO A 168 2.60 -23.39 4.68
N ALA A 169 2.53 -22.19 5.25
CA ALA A 169 1.75 -21.95 6.46
C ALA A 169 0.27 -22.15 6.14
N LYS A 170 -0.35 -23.16 6.75
CA LYS A 170 -1.79 -23.43 6.58
C LYS A 170 -2.57 -22.73 7.69
N PRO A 171 -3.72 -22.08 7.37
CA PRO A 171 -4.62 -21.57 8.37
C PRO A 171 -5.04 -22.71 9.30
N LYS A 172 -5.09 -22.46 10.60
CA LYS A 172 -5.65 -23.40 11.58
C LYS A 172 -7.10 -23.04 11.83
N ILE A 173 -7.95 -24.03 12.11
CA ILE A 173 -9.37 -23.83 12.42
C ILE A 173 -9.55 -22.86 13.60
N TYR A 174 -8.67 -22.93 14.59
CA TYR A 174 -8.63 -22.03 15.74
C TYR A 174 -7.26 -21.37 15.80
N GLU A 175 -7.17 -20.15 15.27
CA GLU A 175 -5.99 -19.29 15.39
C GLU A 175 -6.24 -18.20 16.43
N THR A 176 -5.25 -17.91 17.29
CA THR A 176 -5.26 -16.69 18.11
C THR A 176 -5.09 -15.45 17.21
N THR A 177 -5.44 -14.28 17.72
CA THR A 177 -5.23 -13.03 16.99
C THR A 177 -3.76 -12.85 16.59
N ALA A 178 -2.82 -13.17 17.47
CA ALA A 178 -1.40 -13.10 17.20
C ALA A 178 -0.98 -13.99 16.02
N VAL A 179 -1.50 -15.22 15.93
CA VAL A 179 -1.15 -16.17 14.86
C VAL A 179 -1.67 -15.67 13.49
N PHE A 180 -2.92 -15.22 13.41
CA PHE A 180 -3.41 -14.75 12.12
C PHE A 180 -2.84 -13.38 11.73
N ALA A 181 -2.58 -12.49 12.69
CA ALA A 181 -1.91 -11.23 12.45
C ALA A 181 -0.52 -11.43 11.82
N GLU A 182 0.31 -12.29 12.43
CA GLU A 182 1.63 -12.65 11.89
C GLU A 182 1.51 -13.31 10.51
N ARG A 183 0.61 -14.30 10.36
CA ARG A 183 0.40 -15.02 9.08
C ARG A 183 -0.05 -14.10 7.96
N LEU A 184 -0.86 -13.09 8.26
CA LEU A 184 -1.34 -12.08 7.31
C LEU A 184 -0.47 -10.81 7.28
N GLY A 185 0.70 -10.83 7.93
CA GLY A 185 1.70 -9.77 7.82
C GLY A 185 1.29 -8.43 8.45
N HIS A 186 0.56 -8.46 9.57
CA HIS A 186 0.12 -7.28 10.29
C HIS A 186 0.70 -7.19 11.71
N PRO A 187 0.96 -5.98 12.24
CA PRO A 187 1.34 -5.80 13.63
C PRO A 187 0.21 -6.25 14.58
N LEU A 188 0.53 -7.07 15.57
CA LEU A 188 -0.46 -7.60 16.51
C LEU A 188 -1.28 -6.49 17.18
N TRP A 189 -0.62 -5.41 17.65
CA TRP A 189 -1.28 -4.32 18.34
C TRP A 189 -2.40 -3.66 17.49
N LEU A 190 -2.20 -3.56 16.17
CA LEU A 190 -3.18 -2.99 15.24
C LEU A 190 -4.35 -3.94 15.02
N VAL A 191 -4.07 -5.22 14.85
CA VAL A 191 -5.11 -6.25 14.66
C VAL A 191 -5.95 -6.44 15.93
N ASP A 192 -5.34 -6.41 17.11
CA ASP A 192 -6.07 -6.46 18.40
C ASP A 192 -7.06 -5.30 18.53
N ARG A 193 -6.68 -4.09 18.09
CA ARG A 193 -7.57 -2.93 18.03
C ARG A 193 -8.75 -3.16 17.08
N TRP A 194 -8.50 -3.68 15.89
CA TRP A 194 -9.57 -3.97 14.94
C TRP A 194 -10.50 -5.07 15.44
N VAL A 195 -9.98 -6.08 16.14
CA VAL A 195 -10.81 -7.09 16.81
C VAL A 195 -11.70 -6.46 17.89
N GLN A 196 -11.18 -5.52 18.67
CA GLN A 196 -11.93 -4.80 19.70
C GLN A 196 -13.00 -3.87 19.11
N ASN A 197 -12.67 -3.12 18.06
CA ASN A 197 -13.54 -2.10 17.50
C ASN A 197 -14.59 -2.67 16.52
N TYR A 198 -14.23 -3.72 15.76
CA TYR A 198 -15.03 -4.22 14.62
C TYR A 198 -15.37 -5.71 14.72
N GLY A 199 -14.80 -6.40 15.71
CA GLY A 199 -14.94 -7.85 15.85
C GLY A 199 -13.95 -8.65 15.02
N ARG A 200 -13.77 -9.91 15.40
CA ARG A 200 -12.76 -10.80 14.80
C ARG A 200 -12.97 -11.06 13.31
N ALA A 201 -14.23 -11.21 12.86
CA ALA A 201 -14.53 -11.48 11.46
C ALA A 201 -14.13 -10.30 10.56
N ALA A 202 -14.47 -9.08 10.96
CA ALA A 202 -14.08 -7.87 10.24
C ALA A 202 -12.55 -7.67 10.25
N ALA A 203 -11.89 -7.86 11.39
CA ALA A 203 -10.42 -7.77 11.45
C ALA A 203 -9.72 -8.76 10.52
N LEU A 204 -10.24 -9.99 10.42
CA LEU A 204 -9.72 -10.99 9.48
C LEU A 204 -9.95 -10.58 8.01
N ALA A 205 -11.13 -10.05 7.69
CA ALA A 205 -11.46 -9.57 6.34
C ALA A 205 -10.54 -8.40 5.94
N ILE A 206 -10.36 -7.39 6.82
CA ILE A 206 -9.44 -6.27 6.62
C ILE A 206 -8.02 -6.78 6.37
N CYS A 207 -7.49 -7.64 7.23
CA CYS A 207 -6.14 -8.18 7.05
C CYS A 207 -5.98 -8.99 5.74
N THR A 208 -7.04 -9.66 5.28
CA THR A 208 -7.03 -10.42 4.03
C THR A 208 -7.05 -9.48 2.82
N HIS A 209 -7.91 -8.46 2.85
CA HIS A 209 -7.97 -7.40 1.84
C HIS A 209 -6.61 -6.74 1.64
N ASP A 210 -5.97 -6.39 2.74
CA ASP A 210 -4.70 -5.68 2.74
C ASP A 210 -3.54 -6.50 2.12
N GLN A 211 -3.69 -7.81 1.96
CA GLN A 211 -2.72 -8.66 1.28
C GLN A 211 -2.98 -8.77 -0.23
N SER A 212 -4.12 -8.27 -0.69
CA SER A 212 -4.53 -8.34 -2.09
C SER A 212 -4.10 -7.09 -2.86
N GLU A 213 -4.03 -7.20 -4.18
CA GLU A 213 -3.96 -6.02 -5.03
C GLU A 213 -5.33 -5.33 -5.03
N PRO A 214 -5.37 -3.98 -4.88
CA PRO A 214 -6.62 -3.24 -4.90
C PRO A 214 -7.39 -3.51 -6.19
N GLN A 215 -8.66 -3.86 -6.05
CA GLN A 215 -9.57 -4.06 -7.17
C GLN A 215 -10.52 -2.86 -7.28
N PRO A 216 -10.94 -2.46 -8.49
CA PRO A 216 -12.01 -1.50 -8.66
C PRO A 216 -13.28 -2.00 -7.95
N SER A 217 -13.95 -1.11 -7.20
CA SER A 217 -15.22 -1.46 -6.59
C SER A 217 -16.37 -1.39 -7.62
N SER A 218 -17.47 -2.09 -7.33
CA SER A 218 -18.69 -1.99 -8.12
C SER A 218 -19.56 -0.76 -7.76
N LEU A 219 -19.05 0.11 -6.88
CA LEU A 219 -19.80 1.28 -6.39
C LEU A 219 -20.10 2.30 -7.50
N PHE A 220 -19.10 2.55 -8.36
CA PHE A 220 -19.28 3.48 -9.46
C PHE A 220 -19.58 2.72 -10.75
N PRO A 221 -20.67 3.07 -11.48
CA PRO A 221 -20.93 2.48 -12.78
C PRO A 221 -19.76 2.81 -13.73
N PRO A 222 -19.53 1.94 -14.74
CA PRO A 222 -18.56 2.25 -15.79
C PRO A 222 -18.85 3.61 -16.40
N ALA A 223 -17.80 4.39 -16.69
CA ALA A 223 -17.94 5.70 -17.32
C ALA A 223 -18.74 5.58 -18.62
N ALA A 224 -19.73 6.47 -18.82
CA ALA A 224 -20.45 6.51 -20.08
C ALA A 224 -19.48 6.84 -21.23
N PRO A 225 -19.71 6.36 -22.47
CA PRO A 225 -18.86 6.65 -23.62
C PRO A 225 -18.67 8.15 -23.91
N SER A 226 -19.58 9.01 -23.41
CA SER A 226 -19.53 10.47 -23.47
C SER A 226 -18.60 11.10 -22.46
N ASP A 227 -18.25 10.40 -21.38
CA ASP A 227 -17.30 10.89 -20.40
C ASP A 227 -15.91 10.63 -20.92
N SER A 228 -15.10 11.68 -21.12
CA SER A 228 -13.73 11.52 -21.58
C SER A 228 -12.98 10.53 -20.66
N PRO A 229 -12.64 9.31 -21.13
CA PRO A 229 -12.00 8.29 -20.27
C PRO A 229 -10.72 8.81 -19.62
N HIS A 230 -9.99 9.65 -20.35
CA HIS A 230 -8.75 10.29 -19.89
C HIS A 230 -8.93 11.20 -18.66
N LEU A 231 -10.16 11.67 -18.38
CA LEU A 231 -10.39 12.60 -17.28
C LEU A 231 -10.61 11.85 -15.94
N LEU A 232 -11.28 10.69 -15.95
CA LEU A 232 -11.44 9.85 -14.77
C LEU A 232 -10.12 9.16 -14.41
N GLU A 233 -9.38 8.69 -15.40
CA GLU A 233 -8.02 8.16 -15.22
C GLU A 233 -7.06 9.23 -14.66
N SER A 234 -7.22 10.51 -15.07
CA SER A 234 -6.41 11.62 -14.56
C SER A 234 -6.69 11.97 -13.09
N LEU A 235 -7.83 11.57 -12.52
CA LEU A 235 -8.13 11.85 -11.11
C LEU A 235 -7.22 11.06 -10.15
N HIS A 236 -6.74 9.88 -10.54
CA HIS A 236 -5.92 8.99 -9.71
C HIS A 236 -6.52 8.81 -8.30
N LEU A 237 -7.84 8.62 -8.22
CA LEU A 237 -8.57 8.39 -6.99
C LEU A 237 -8.97 6.93 -6.90
N ASP A 238 -8.77 6.32 -5.74
CA ASP A 238 -9.46 5.09 -5.37
C ASP A 238 -10.95 5.37 -5.12
N ASP A 239 -11.77 4.30 -5.10
CA ASP A 239 -13.22 4.45 -5.00
C ASP A 239 -13.68 5.06 -3.67
N GLY A 240 -12.95 4.82 -2.56
CA GLY A 240 -13.24 5.45 -1.28
C GLY A 240 -12.96 6.95 -1.29
N SER A 241 -11.81 7.36 -1.83
CA SER A 241 -11.47 8.77 -2.04
C SER A 241 -12.45 9.46 -2.99
N ARG A 242 -12.87 8.78 -4.06
CA ARG A 242 -13.88 9.28 -4.98
C ARG A 242 -15.23 9.45 -4.29
N LEU A 243 -15.66 8.48 -3.49
CA LEU A 243 -16.90 8.56 -2.73
C LEU A 243 -16.91 9.76 -1.79
N VAL A 244 -15.84 9.98 -1.03
CA VAL A 244 -15.70 11.15 -0.16
C VAL A 244 -15.81 12.45 -0.94
N ALA A 245 -15.14 12.56 -2.11
CA ALA A 245 -15.16 13.75 -2.94
C ALA A 245 -16.57 14.04 -3.53
N GLU A 246 -17.26 13.01 -4.02
CA GLU A 246 -18.63 13.15 -4.57
C GLU A 246 -19.64 13.48 -3.47
N LEU A 247 -19.52 12.87 -2.28
CA LEU A 247 -20.33 13.27 -1.13
C LEU A 247 -20.08 14.73 -0.76
N ALA A 248 -18.82 15.16 -0.66
CA ALA A 248 -18.48 16.57 -0.36
C ALA A 248 -19.08 17.53 -1.38
N ALA A 249 -19.02 17.20 -2.66
CA ALA A 249 -19.62 18.03 -3.71
C ALA A 249 -21.15 18.09 -3.63
N ALA A 250 -21.81 17.02 -3.19
CA ALA A 250 -23.27 16.93 -3.17
C ALA A 250 -23.92 17.56 -1.93
N VAL A 251 -23.16 17.84 -0.84
CA VAL A 251 -23.74 18.37 0.41
C VAL A 251 -24.21 19.82 0.31
N HIS A 252 -23.73 20.58 -0.66
CA HIS A 252 -24.18 21.95 -0.90
C HIS A 252 -24.48 22.12 -2.40
N PRO A 253 -25.72 22.51 -2.77
CA PRO A 253 -26.14 22.52 -4.17
C PRO A 253 -25.42 23.57 -5.02
N ASP A 254 -25.13 24.75 -4.46
CA ASP A 254 -24.53 25.90 -5.16
C ASP A 254 -23.64 26.71 -4.21
N PRO A 255 -22.45 26.21 -3.85
CA PRO A 255 -21.53 26.94 -2.99
C PRO A 255 -20.82 28.02 -3.80
N ALA A 256 -20.86 29.27 -3.32
CA ALA A 256 -20.08 30.35 -3.94
C ALA A 256 -18.58 30.21 -3.64
N ARG A 257 -18.22 29.66 -2.46
CA ARG A 257 -16.85 29.57 -1.99
C ARG A 257 -16.57 28.21 -1.37
N ILE A 258 -15.55 27.54 -1.89
CA ILE A 258 -15.14 26.21 -1.46
C ILE A 258 -13.70 26.25 -0.94
N TRP A 259 -13.41 25.52 0.13
CA TRP A 259 -12.07 25.31 0.64
C TRP A 259 -11.77 23.81 0.81
N ASP A 260 -10.68 23.34 0.17
CA ASP A 260 -10.09 22.04 0.41
C ASP A 260 -8.83 22.24 1.28
N THR A 261 -8.89 21.76 2.53
CA THR A 261 -7.93 22.15 3.58
C THR A 261 -6.58 21.45 3.47
N CYS A 262 -6.55 20.21 2.98
CA CYS A 262 -5.37 19.35 2.89
C CYS A 262 -5.34 18.66 1.50
N ALA A 263 -5.36 19.50 0.47
CA ALA A 263 -5.78 19.16 -0.87
C ALA A 263 -4.86 18.21 -1.65
N ALA A 264 -3.55 18.14 -1.32
CA ALA A 264 -2.60 17.35 -2.11
C ALA A 264 -2.90 15.83 -2.03
N PRO A 265 -2.84 15.13 -3.17
CA PRO A 265 -2.33 15.53 -4.48
C PRO A 265 -3.34 16.17 -5.44
N GLY A 266 -4.56 16.56 -4.99
CA GLY A 266 -5.52 17.33 -5.77
C GLY A 266 -6.65 16.54 -6.41
N GLY A 267 -6.73 15.22 -6.22
CA GLY A 267 -7.77 14.40 -6.82
C GLY A 267 -9.18 14.78 -6.34
N LYS A 268 -9.40 14.96 -5.04
CA LYS A 268 -10.69 15.40 -4.47
C LYS A 268 -11.01 16.83 -4.88
N THR A 269 -10.01 17.72 -4.89
CA THR A 269 -10.12 19.10 -5.38
C THR A 269 -10.65 19.16 -6.82
N LEU A 270 -10.15 18.30 -7.72
CA LEU A 270 -10.60 18.22 -9.10
C LEU A 270 -12.07 17.79 -9.22
N VAL A 271 -12.55 16.90 -8.34
CA VAL A 271 -13.96 16.55 -8.29
C VAL A 271 -14.81 17.78 -7.87
N LEU A 272 -14.39 18.51 -6.83
CA LEU A 272 -15.08 19.73 -6.38
C LEU A 272 -15.12 20.80 -7.49
N ALA A 273 -13.98 21.07 -8.15
CA ALA A 273 -13.91 22.02 -9.24
C ALA A 273 -14.83 21.65 -10.43
N ARG A 274 -14.92 20.36 -10.74
CA ARG A 274 -15.79 19.86 -11.83
C ARG A 274 -17.28 19.96 -11.47
N ARG A 275 -17.64 19.67 -10.23
CA ARG A 275 -19.04 19.72 -9.76
C ARG A 275 -19.54 21.14 -9.56
N HIS A 276 -18.63 22.07 -9.23
CA HIS A 276 -18.94 23.48 -8.94
C HIS A 276 -18.06 24.41 -9.78
N PRO A 277 -18.24 24.45 -11.11
CA PRO A 277 -17.34 25.21 -12.01
C PRO A 277 -17.41 26.73 -11.84
N THR A 278 -18.45 27.24 -11.19
CA THR A 278 -18.66 28.66 -10.89
C THR A 278 -18.18 29.09 -9.52
N ALA A 279 -17.82 28.13 -8.65
CA ALA A 279 -17.38 28.41 -7.29
C ALA A 279 -15.94 28.93 -7.23
N HIS A 280 -15.67 29.84 -6.31
CA HIS A 280 -14.31 30.21 -5.96
C HIS A 280 -13.67 29.13 -5.08
N LEU A 281 -12.92 28.23 -5.70
CA LEU A 281 -12.27 27.12 -5.03
C LEU A 281 -10.85 27.50 -4.56
N LEU A 282 -10.60 27.33 -3.26
CA LEU A 282 -9.27 27.43 -2.64
C LEU A 282 -8.78 26.03 -2.24
N ALA A 283 -7.59 25.65 -2.68
CA ALA A 283 -6.92 24.42 -2.29
C ALA A 283 -5.62 24.73 -1.53
N THR A 284 -5.47 24.15 -0.33
CA THR A 284 -4.28 24.38 0.51
C THR A 284 -3.60 23.06 0.87
N ASP A 285 -2.29 23.08 1.07
CA ASP A 285 -1.53 22.00 1.71
C ASP A 285 -0.33 22.61 2.45
N ALA A 286 -0.05 22.11 3.64
CA ALA A 286 1.05 22.59 4.48
C ALA A 286 2.42 22.01 4.09
N ASN A 287 2.46 20.87 3.41
CA ASN A 287 3.71 20.24 3.01
C ASN A 287 4.21 20.84 1.68
N PRO A 288 5.40 21.47 1.63
CA PRO A 288 5.86 22.19 0.46
C PRO A 288 6.06 21.30 -0.79
N ARG A 289 6.47 20.04 -0.61
CA ARG A 289 6.64 19.10 -1.74
C ARG A 289 5.29 18.66 -2.29
N ARG A 290 4.34 18.31 -1.41
CA ARG A 290 2.99 17.94 -1.79
C ARG A 290 2.25 19.10 -2.42
N PHE A 291 2.41 20.30 -1.88
CA PHE A 291 1.84 21.53 -2.43
C PHE A 291 2.36 21.82 -3.85
N GLN A 292 3.65 21.62 -4.13
CA GLN A 292 4.19 21.83 -5.48
C GLN A 292 3.53 20.88 -6.49
N ALA A 293 3.34 19.62 -6.13
CA ALA A 293 2.66 18.64 -6.99
C ALA A 293 1.17 19.01 -7.19
N LEU A 294 0.49 19.46 -6.13
CA LEU A 294 -0.89 19.97 -6.18
C LEU A 294 -0.99 21.15 -7.14
N ALA A 295 -0.13 22.17 -6.98
CA ALA A 295 -0.16 23.38 -7.79
C ALA A 295 0.04 23.07 -9.29
N THR A 296 1.05 22.28 -9.63
CA THR A 296 1.31 21.85 -11.01
C THR A 296 0.10 21.10 -11.61
N ARG A 297 -0.52 20.23 -10.83
CA ARG A 297 -1.67 19.43 -11.26
C ARG A 297 -2.91 20.29 -11.49
N LEU A 298 -3.22 21.19 -10.57
CA LEU A 298 -4.40 22.07 -10.70
C LEU A 298 -4.21 23.11 -11.79
N GLU A 299 -3.01 23.65 -12.01
CA GLU A 299 -2.72 24.53 -13.13
C GLU A 299 -3.06 23.87 -14.48
N ALA A 300 -2.79 22.56 -14.60
CA ALA A 300 -3.07 21.82 -15.84
C ALA A 300 -4.54 21.41 -16.01
N LEU A 301 -5.27 21.09 -14.90
CA LEU A 301 -6.56 20.41 -14.95
C LEU A 301 -7.74 21.23 -14.43
N ALA A 302 -7.50 22.24 -13.61
CA ALA A 302 -8.49 23.15 -13.03
C ALA A 302 -7.87 24.54 -12.77
N PRO A 303 -7.48 25.30 -13.83
CA PRO A 303 -6.71 26.53 -13.70
C PRO A 303 -7.45 27.64 -12.94
N GLU A 304 -8.78 27.55 -12.83
CA GLU A 304 -9.60 28.50 -12.05
C GLU A 304 -9.49 28.26 -10.53
N ALA A 305 -8.99 27.08 -10.09
CA ALA A 305 -8.79 26.79 -8.68
C ALA A 305 -7.55 27.53 -8.15
N ARG A 306 -7.75 28.34 -7.12
CA ARG A 306 -6.65 29.02 -6.43
C ARG A 306 -5.91 28.04 -5.53
N THR A 307 -4.59 27.98 -5.65
CA THR A 307 -3.74 27.18 -4.74
C THR A 307 -3.00 28.11 -3.77
N LEU A 308 -2.82 27.66 -2.52
CA LEU A 308 -2.06 28.40 -1.51
C LEU A 308 -1.26 27.41 -0.63
N HIS A 309 0.04 27.60 -0.57
CA HIS A 309 0.88 26.89 0.40
C HIS A 309 0.59 27.45 1.81
N ALA A 310 -0.21 26.76 2.57
CA ALA A 310 -0.64 27.20 3.90
C ALA A 310 -0.96 26.02 4.81
N ASP A 311 -0.73 26.21 6.10
CA ASP A 311 -1.26 25.36 7.14
C ASP A 311 -2.76 25.72 7.36
N ALA A 312 -3.64 24.71 7.32
CA ALA A 312 -5.07 24.90 7.52
C ALA A 312 -5.42 25.55 8.89
N THR A 313 -4.56 25.37 9.90
CA THR A 313 -4.74 26.00 11.23
C THR A 313 -4.38 27.48 11.25
N ALA A 314 -3.69 27.98 10.23
CA ALA A 314 -3.18 29.35 10.15
C ALA A 314 -3.57 30.04 8.82
N LEU A 315 -4.76 29.76 8.30
CA LEU A 315 -5.25 30.37 7.07
C LEU A 315 -5.40 31.89 7.24
N PRO A 316 -4.88 32.73 6.30
CA PRO A 316 -5.00 34.20 6.36
C PRO A 316 -6.44 34.69 6.58
N ALA A 317 -6.61 35.69 7.43
CA ALA A 317 -7.95 36.18 7.85
C ALA A 317 -8.74 36.84 6.72
N ASP A 318 -8.05 37.47 5.78
CA ASP A 318 -8.60 38.17 4.62
C ASP A 318 -9.27 37.23 3.61
N LEU A 319 -9.02 35.92 3.71
CA LEU A 319 -9.65 34.91 2.85
C LEU A 319 -11.14 34.68 3.22
N GLY A 320 -11.62 35.19 4.34
CA GLY A 320 -13.04 35.20 4.72
C GLY A 320 -13.59 33.79 5.06
N LEU A 321 -14.92 33.61 4.84
CA LEU A 321 -15.66 32.39 5.15
C LEU A 321 -15.97 31.59 3.88
N PHE A 322 -16.29 30.31 4.05
CA PHE A 322 -16.58 29.37 2.96
C PHE A 322 -17.93 28.69 3.18
N ASP A 323 -18.66 28.45 2.08
CA ASP A 323 -19.96 27.78 2.10
C ASP A 323 -19.84 26.28 2.18
N LEU A 324 -18.76 25.76 1.56
CA LEU A 324 -18.39 24.35 1.56
C LEU A 324 -16.91 24.18 1.92
N ILE A 325 -16.62 23.31 2.88
CA ILE A 325 -15.26 22.94 3.26
C ILE A 325 -15.10 21.42 3.16
N LEU A 326 -14.09 20.98 2.42
CA LEU A 326 -13.59 19.61 2.49
C LEU A 326 -12.39 19.59 3.44
N CYS A 327 -12.52 18.83 4.53
CA CYS A 327 -11.49 18.67 5.56
C CYS A 327 -11.01 17.21 5.56
N ASP A 328 -10.31 16.81 4.46
CA ASP A 328 -9.69 15.49 4.31
C ASP A 328 -8.31 15.52 4.94
N VAL A 329 -8.25 15.18 6.23
CA VAL A 329 -7.08 15.45 7.05
C VAL A 329 -6.01 14.38 6.94
N PRO A 330 -4.71 14.73 7.13
CA PRO A 330 -3.66 13.73 7.26
C PRO A 330 -3.96 12.82 8.45
N CYS A 331 -3.85 11.49 8.24
CA CYS A 331 -4.19 10.48 9.22
C CYS A 331 -3.19 9.32 9.20
N SER A 332 -3.40 8.31 10.05
CA SER A 332 -2.58 7.10 10.10
C SER A 332 -2.62 6.27 8.82
N GLY A 333 -3.69 6.40 8.01
CA GLY A 333 -3.86 5.67 6.76
C GLY A 333 -4.16 4.18 6.94
N THR A 334 -4.61 3.74 8.12
CA THR A 334 -4.86 2.31 8.41
C THR A 334 -5.95 1.67 7.56
N GLY A 335 -6.77 2.46 6.89
CA GLY A 335 -7.75 1.97 5.92
C GLY A 335 -7.18 1.72 4.51
N THR A 336 -5.92 2.06 4.24
CA THR A 336 -5.32 1.99 2.89
C THR A 336 -4.08 1.09 2.82
N LEU A 337 -3.96 0.11 3.72
CA LEU A 337 -2.75 -0.74 3.82
C LEU A 337 -2.54 -1.64 2.61
N SER A 338 -3.56 -1.88 1.80
CA SER A 338 -3.44 -2.58 0.52
C SER A 338 -2.59 -1.79 -0.49
N ARG A 339 -2.68 -0.44 -0.46
CA ARG A 339 -1.96 0.51 -1.33
C ARG A 339 -0.67 1.04 -0.70
N ASN A 340 -0.67 1.22 0.63
CA ASN A 340 0.41 1.81 1.41
C ASN A 340 0.92 0.82 2.47
N PRO A 341 1.43 -0.37 2.07
CA PRO A 341 1.75 -1.44 3.01
C PRO A 341 2.89 -1.09 3.99
N GLU A 342 3.76 -0.13 3.66
CA GLU A 342 4.82 0.36 4.54
C GLU A 342 4.31 1.01 5.82
N ILE A 343 3.05 1.45 5.87
CA ILE A 343 2.42 1.98 7.08
C ILE A 343 2.50 0.97 8.23
N ARG A 344 2.33 -0.33 7.95
CA ARG A 344 2.38 -1.41 8.95
C ARG A 344 3.68 -1.45 9.75
N GLN A 345 4.80 -1.09 9.11
CA GLN A 345 6.12 -1.12 9.71
C GLN A 345 6.48 0.20 10.43
N ARG A 346 5.86 1.30 10.00
CA ARG A 346 6.18 2.65 10.47
C ARG A 346 5.27 3.12 11.59
N LEU A 347 3.99 2.78 11.52
CA LEU A 347 2.99 3.25 12.47
C LEU A 347 3.22 2.66 13.87
N GLN A 348 3.20 3.54 14.87
CA GLN A 348 3.29 3.19 16.28
C GLN A 348 1.99 3.57 17.01
N PRO A 349 1.61 2.90 18.10
CA PRO A 349 0.42 3.25 18.88
C PRO A 349 0.38 4.72 19.33
N SER A 350 1.55 5.30 19.65
CA SER A 350 1.69 6.71 20.04
C SER A 350 1.40 7.70 18.92
N ASP A 351 1.45 7.27 17.65
CA ASP A 351 1.18 8.14 16.51
C ASP A 351 -0.30 8.52 16.42
N LEU A 352 -1.19 7.62 16.85
CA LEU A 352 -2.63 7.86 16.80
C LEU A 352 -3.05 9.07 17.63
N SER A 353 -2.52 9.22 18.84
CA SER A 353 -2.82 10.37 19.70
C SER A 353 -2.26 11.67 19.12
N ARG A 354 -1.05 11.63 18.51
CA ARG A 354 -0.46 12.80 17.85
C ARG A 354 -1.27 13.23 16.62
N GLN A 355 -1.68 12.27 15.78
CA GLN A 355 -2.51 12.53 14.60
C GLN A 355 -3.87 13.08 15.00
N SER A 356 -4.55 12.45 15.95
CA SER A 356 -5.84 12.90 16.48
C SER A 356 -5.80 14.34 17.03
N ALA A 357 -4.71 14.72 17.75
CA ALA A 357 -4.52 16.09 18.21
C ALA A 357 -4.43 17.07 17.04
N ARG A 358 -3.61 16.74 16.04
CA ARG A 358 -3.43 17.55 14.84
C ARG A 358 -4.73 17.70 14.04
N GLN A 359 -5.47 16.62 13.88
CA GLN A 359 -6.76 16.63 13.18
C GLN A 359 -7.80 17.49 13.87
N ARG A 360 -7.83 17.48 15.21
CA ARG A 360 -8.71 18.37 15.99
C ARG A 360 -8.38 19.85 15.77
N GLU A 361 -7.08 20.19 15.73
CA GLU A 361 -6.65 21.58 15.44
C GLU A 361 -7.12 22.01 14.04
N ILE A 362 -6.90 21.16 13.02
CA ILE A 362 -7.32 21.45 11.64
C ILE A 362 -8.83 21.58 11.54
N LEU A 363 -9.59 20.64 12.10
CA LEU A 363 -11.06 20.67 12.06
C LEU A 363 -11.61 21.90 12.78
N THR A 364 -11.09 22.23 13.96
CA THR A 364 -11.54 23.42 14.72
C THR A 364 -11.25 24.71 13.94
N ALA A 365 -10.08 24.83 13.33
CA ALA A 365 -9.74 25.98 12.50
C ALA A 365 -10.64 26.09 11.26
N ALA A 366 -10.91 24.96 10.59
CA ALA A 366 -11.80 24.88 9.45
C ALA A 366 -13.24 25.27 9.81
N LEU A 367 -13.76 24.80 10.95
CA LEU A 367 -15.07 25.19 11.47
C LEU A 367 -15.16 26.71 11.77
N GLY A 368 -14.05 27.33 12.20
CA GLY A 368 -13.96 28.77 12.35
C GLY A 368 -14.13 29.57 11.05
N ARG A 369 -13.89 28.93 9.91
CA ARG A 369 -14.03 29.51 8.56
C ARG A 369 -15.30 29.09 7.84
N LEU A 370 -16.19 28.32 8.45
CA LEU A 370 -17.43 27.89 7.85
C LEU A 370 -18.44 29.04 7.91
N ALA A 371 -19.05 29.38 6.79
CA ALA A 371 -20.11 30.42 6.72
C ALA A 371 -21.37 29.97 7.46
N PRO A 372 -22.20 30.90 7.96
CA PRO A 372 -23.55 30.58 8.46
C PRO A 372 -24.40 29.89 7.37
N GLY A 373 -24.93 28.70 7.65
CA GLY A 373 -25.59 27.82 6.67
C GLY A 373 -24.65 26.98 5.82
N GLY A 374 -23.35 27.10 6.02
CA GLY A 374 -22.36 26.32 5.28
C GLY A 374 -22.19 24.87 5.80
N HIS A 375 -21.55 24.05 4.98
CA HIS A 375 -21.31 22.63 5.24
C HIS A 375 -19.81 22.33 5.24
N LEU A 376 -19.38 21.47 6.16
CA LEU A 376 -18.03 20.93 6.21
C LEU A 376 -18.09 19.40 6.21
N LEU A 377 -17.42 18.76 5.24
CA LEU A 377 -17.20 17.32 5.26
C LEU A 377 -15.81 17.06 5.85
N TYR A 378 -15.78 16.43 7.02
CA TYR A 378 -14.56 15.88 7.61
C TYR A 378 -14.34 14.46 7.09
N SER A 379 -13.11 14.08 6.70
CA SER A 379 -12.79 12.73 6.26
C SER A 379 -11.38 12.29 6.61
N THR A 380 -11.22 10.97 6.75
CA THR A 380 -9.93 10.28 6.90
C THR A 380 -9.93 8.96 6.14
N CYS A 381 -8.75 8.47 5.78
CA CYS A 381 -8.55 7.08 5.36
C CYS A 381 -8.05 6.20 6.54
N SER A 382 -8.54 6.45 7.74
CA SER A 382 -8.20 5.72 8.96
C SER A 382 -9.35 4.86 9.44
N LEU A 383 -9.02 3.67 9.96
CA LEU A 383 -9.97 2.82 10.68
C LEU A 383 -10.04 3.13 12.19
N GLU A 384 -9.22 4.04 12.69
CA GLU A 384 -9.04 4.27 14.13
C GLU A 384 -10.08 5.28 14.67
N PRO A 385 -10.89 4.90 15.68
CA PRO A 385 -11.90 5.79 16.25
C PRO A 385 -11.37 7.12 16.80
N GLU A 386 -10.10 7.13 17.27
CA GLU A 386 -9.42 8.33 17.76
C GLU A 386 -9.24 9.39 16.69
N GLU A 387 -9.09 9.00 15.43
CA GLU A 387 -8.93 9.89 14.28
C GLU A 387 -10.26 10.23 13.62
N ASN A 388 -11.32 9.51 13.96
CA ASN A 388 -12.64 9.57 13.36
C ASN A 388 -13.66 10.24 14.31
N GLU A 389 -14.53 9.46 14.93
CA GLU A 389 -15.63 9.98 15.75
C GLU A 389 -15.15 10.81 16.93
N GLN A 390 -14.02 10.44 17.52
CA GLN A 390 -13.52 11.17 18.69
C GLN A 390 -13.05 12.58 18.32
N VAL A 391 -12.45 12.77 17.13
CA VAL A 391 -12.08 14.10 16.61
C VAL A 391 -13.34 14.93 16.36
N VAL A 392 -14.33 14.36 15.65
CA VAL A 392 -15.58 15.03 15.33
C VAL A 392 -16.34 15.45 16.59
N ASN A 393 -16.50 14.52 17.55
CA ASN A 393 -17.22 14.80 18.80
C ASN A 393 -16.52 15.88 19.65
N ALA A 394 -15.18 15.84 19.72
CA ALA A 394 -14.41 16.85 20.43
C ALA A 394 -14.53 18.25 19.78
N ALA A 395 -14.52 18.33 18.46
CA ALA A 395 -14.69 19.58 17.73
C ALA A 395 -16.11 20.16 17.91
N LEU A 396 -17.13 19.32 17.85
CA LEU A 396 -18.52 19.72 18.11
C LEU A 396 -18.72 20.30 19.52
N ALA A 397 -18.14 19.64 20.54
CA ALA A 397 -18.20 20.12 21.91
C ALA A 397 -17.50 21.47 22.11
N ALA A 398 -16.47 21.76 21.30
CA ALA A 398 -15.69 22.99 21.37
C ALA A 398 -16.27 24.13 20.50
N THR A 399 -17.22 23.86 19.58
CA THR A 399 -17.69 24.87 18.59
C THR A 399 -19.20 24.96 18.60
N PRO A 400 -19.77 25.85 19.42
CA PRO A 400 -21.21 26.09 19.45
C PRO A 400 -21.79 26.51 18.08
N GLY A 401 -23.04 26.12 17.78
CA GLY A 401 -23.71 26.43 16.53
C GLY A 401 -23.32 25.52 15.34
N ILE A 402 -22.51 24.46 15.60
CA ILE A 402 -22.24 23.40 14.65
C ILE A 402 -23.06 22.17 15.03
N THR A 403 -23.70 21.54 14.04
CA THR A 403 -24.45 20.28 14.19
C THR A 403 -23.97 19.24 13.25
N LYS A 404 -24.09 17.96 13.63
CA LYS A 404 -23.82 16.81 12.75
C LYS A 404 -25.06 16.55 11.88
N VAL A 405 -24.85 16.30 10.59
CA VAL A 405 -25.91 15.99 9.62
C VAL A 405 -25.65 14.60 9.05
N ALA A 406 -26.73 13.88 8.77
CA ALA A 406 -26.63 12.54 8.19
C ALA A 406 -26.18 12.57 6.72
N LEU A 407 -25.25 11.70 6.33
CA LEU A 407 -24.74 11.56 4.95
C LEU A 407 -25.55 10.57 4.09
N ASP A 408 -26.29 9.65 4.71
CA ASP A 408 -27.07 8.65 3.98
C ASP A 408 -28.13 9.22 3.03
N PRO A 409 -28.82 10.36 3.33
CA PRO A 409 -29.71 11.01 2.37
C PRO A 409 -28.93 11.57 1.15
N ILE A 410 -27.72 12.10 1.36
CA ILE A 410 -26.87 12.62 0.28
C ILE A 410 -26.40 11.46 -0.63
N PHE A 411 -25.98 10.35 -0.03
CA PHE A 411 -25.64 9.16 -0.78
C PHE A 411 -26.82 8.63 -1.62
N SER A 412 -28.02 8.63 -1.06
CA SER A 412 -29.23 8.24 -1.77
C SER A 412 -29.52 9.16 -2.98
N GLN A 413 -29.23 10.45 -2.88
CA GLN A 413 -29.30 11.39 -4.02
C GLN A 413 -28.27 11.04 -5.10
N LEU A 414 -27.02 10.70 -4.73
CA LEU A 414 -26.00 10.25 -5.68
C LEU A 414 -26.44 8.99 -6.43
N ALA A 415 -27.07 8.05 -5.73
CA ALA A 415 -27.63 6.85 -6.34
C ALA A 415 -28.82 7.17 -7.30
N ALA A 416 -29.68 8.08 -6.92
CA ALA A 416 -30.83 8.49 -7.73
C ALA A 416 -30.43 9.14 -9.06
N VAL A 417 -29.29 9.87 -9.08
CA VAL A 417 -28.73 10.45 -10.32
C VAL A 417 -27.75 9.54 -11.05
N GLY A 418 -27.60 8.28 -10.60
CA GLY A 418 -26.77 7.27 -11.27
C GLY A 418 -25.27 7.45 -11.09
N LEU A 419 -24.82 8.29 -10.15
CA LEU A 419 -23.38 8.45 -9.84
C LEU A 419 -22.81 7.28 -9.06
N VAL A 420 -23.62 6.61 -8.26
CA VAL A 420 -23.26 5.35 -7.59
C VAL A 420 -24.29 4.28 -7.95
N ALA A 421 -23.86 3.03 -7.90
CA ALA A 421 -24.69 1.89 -8.29
C ALA A 421 -25.96 1.80 -7.42
N PRO A 422 -27.14 1.51 -8.00
CA PRO A 422 -28.37 1.33 -7.26
C PRO A 422 -28.24 0.14 -6.29
N GLY A 423 -28.74 0.30 -5.05
CA GLY A 423 -28.66 -0.74 -4.02
C GLY A 423 -27.29 -0.87 -3.35
N ALA A 424 -26.32 -0.04 -3.71
CA ALA A 424 -25.08 0.09 -2.98
C ALA A 424 -25.38 0.66 -1.59
N HIS A 425 -25.62 -0.19 -0.64
CA HIS A 425 -25.13 -0.19 0.75
C HIS A 425 -25.72 0.81 1.76
N THR A 426 -26.75 0.36 2.43
CA THR A 426 -27.19 0.96 3.72
C THR A 426 -26.15 0.75 4.84
N ASP A 427 -25.32 -0.25 4.73
CA ASP A 427 -24.30 -0.63 5.75
C ASP A 427 -23.04 0.23 5.71
N LEU A 428 -22.90 1.14 4.73
CA LEU A 428 -21.79 2.10 4.70
C LEU A 428 -21.94 3.22 5.75
N PHE A 429 -23.14 3.36 6.32
CA PHE A 429 -23.44 4.45 7.24
C PHE A 429 -23.77 3.94 8.64
N ARG A 430 -23.11 4.53 9.62
CA ARG A 430 -23.40 4.31 11.03
C ARG A 430 -23.64 5.66 11.70
N GLU A 431 -24.80 5.83 12.32
CA GLU A 431 -25.20 7.10 12.97
C GLU A 431 -25.11 8.31 12.00
N GLY A 432 -25.45 8.09 10.71
CA GLY A 432 -25.38 9.12 9.66
C GLY A 432 -23.98 9.48 9.19
N GLN A 433 -22.94 8.76 9.63
CA GLN A 433 -21.54 8.94 9.22
C GLN A 433 -21.13 7.82 8.28
N LEU A 434 -20.36 8.14 7.24
CA LEU A 434 -19.75 7.14 6.37
C LEU A 434 -18.68 6.37 7.12
N ARG A 435 -18.71 5.04 6.98
CA ARG A 435 -17.64 4.15 7.41
C ARG A 435 -17.51 2.98 6.44
N THR A 436 -16.49 3.00 5.61
CA THR A 436 -16.14 1.85 4.79
C THR A 436 -15.11 0.98 5.52
N LEU A 437 -15.35 -0.32 5.55
CA LEU A 437 -14.43 -1.31 6.11
C LEU A 437 -14.05 -2.29 5.00
N PRO A 438 -12.76 -2.43 4.67
CA PRO A 438 -12.28 -3.31 3.61
C PRO A 438 -12.83 -4.74 3.72
N ASP A 439 -13.34 -5.28 2.59
CA ASP A 439 -13.95 -6.62 2.46
C ASP A 439 -15.00 -6.99 3.54
N THR A 440 -15.53 -5.99 4.24
CA THR A 440 -16.59 -6.18 5.24
C THR A 440 -17.91 -5.60 4.74
N ASN A 441 -17.95 -4.31 4.45
CA ASN A 441 -19.09 -3.63 3.86
C ASN A 441 -18.74 -2.89 2.56
N PHE A 442 -17.46 -2.88 2.19
CA PHE A 442 -16.94 -2.20 1.01
C PHE A 442 -15.78 -2.99 0.40
N SER A 443 -15.75 -3.13 -0.91
CA SER A 443 -14.67 -3.86 -1.63
C SER A 443 -13.39 -3.05 -1.84
N GLY A 444 -13.39 -1.75 -1.47
CA GLY A 444 -12.24 -0.86 -1.56
C GLY A 444 -11.64 -0.55 -0.19
N ASP A 445 -10.84 0.50 -0.17
CA ASP A 445 -10.13 0.97 1.03
C ASP A 445 -11.08 1.50 2.12
N GLY A 446 -10.60 1.53 3.35
CA GLY A 446 -11.32 2.01 4.51
C GLY A 446 -11.31 3.53 4.62
N PHE A 447 -12.49 4.13 4.75
CA PHE A 447 -12.69 5.57 4.92
C PHE A 447 -13.71 5.86 6.00
N PHE A 448 -13.54 7.01 6.60
CA PHE A 448 -14.53 7.65 7.47
C PHE A 448 -14.88 9.04 6.93
N ALA A 449 -16.18 9.44 7.00
CA ALA A 449 -16.57 10.82 6.79
C ALA A 449 -17.77 11.22 7.65
N ALA A 450 -17.75 12.48 8.10
CA ALA A 450 -18.82 13.11 8.87
C ALA A 450 -19.15 14.48 8.30
N LEU A 451 -20.45 14.75 8.13
CA LEU A 451 -20.95 16.04 7.67
C LEU A 451 -21.32 16.93 8.84
N LEU A 452 -20.79 18.15 8.84
CA LEU A 452 -21.01 19.18 9.82
C LEU A 452 -21.67 20.41 9.16
N HIS A 453 -22.61 21.02 9.83
CA HIS A 453 -23.36 22.18 9.34
C HIS A 453 -23.33 23.29 10.37
N ARG A 454 -23.07 24.54 9.94
CA ARG A 454 -23.19 25.71 10.76
C ARG A 454 -24.61 26.24 10.64
N THR A 455 -25.37 26.31 11.74
CA THR A 455 -26.71 26.90 11.74
C THR A 455 -26.64 28.35 11.33
N LYS A 456 -27.67 28.84 10.59
CA LYS A 456 -27.83 30.28 10.33
C LYS A 456 -28.11 30.94 11.65
N ALA A 457 -27.47 32.08 11.92
CA ALA A 457 -27.87 32.92 13.03
C ALA A 457 -29.33 33.38 12.77
N SER A 458 -30.20 33.17 13.76
CA SER A 458 -31.60 33.61 13.71
C SER A 458 -31.69 35.13 13.65
#